data_00ca157f52be851201925d748732e419
#
_entry.id   00ca157f52be851201925d748732e419
#
_cell.length_a   1.000
_cell.length_b   1.000
_cell.length_c   1.000
_cell.angle_alpha   90.00
_cell.angle_beta   90.00
_cell.angle_gamma   90.00
#
_symmetry.space_group_name_H-M   'P 1'
#
loop_
_entity.id
_entity.type
_entity.pdbx_description
1 polymer ?
#
loop_
_entity_poly.entity_id
_entity_poly.type
_entity_poly.pdbx_seq_one_letter_code
_entity_poly.pdbx_strand_id
1 'polypeptide(L)'
;MTTAVSNHGAGCACHPSMAYTPVSRRKLLGGAAALAAASVLPTGAARAQGAARVIDTHHHFYPPAYQKAWMDWEDARKLRHFTNQVNWTREKAIEEMDKNGIAAGVLSIPSTPGTWFNLDAAGASKMARVCNDFAADMMRDHKGRFGLFATLSMIDIDATLKEIEYAFDTLKADGIGLQSNYGDKWLGNAVYQPVLQELNRRKAVVYVHPLVAACCAQLSVGAYSAVLEVPHDTTRTVTSLLLARRFTQFPDIKWLFSHAGGTIPMLAGRIEAFYGHSTRGEKDGMTEGSIAAQFRALHYDTANATSAPAMAALMNLVPTSQITFGSDYPYFPLNQIETIRKMGLPAADLTAIESGNATRLVPRLASA
;
A
#
# COMPACT_ATOMS: atom_id res chain seq x y z
N MET A 1 8.48 -38.48 -55.10
CA MET A 1 7.99 -39.00 -53.81
C MET A 1 7.75 -37.82 -52.90
N THR A 2 6.55 -37.35 -52.88
CA THR A 2 6.03 -36.19 -52.16
C THR A 2 5.52 -36.67 -50.79
N THR A 3 6.11 -36.23 -49.71
CA THR A 3 5.61 -36.48 -48.36
C THR A 3 4.83 -35.26 -47.87
N ALA A 4 3.56 -35.47 -47.60
CA ALA A 4 2.63 -34.50 -47.10
C ALA A 4 2.93 -34.19 -45.61
N VAL A 5 3.02 -32.90 -45.27
CA VAL A 5 3.07 -32.39 -43.89
C VAL A 5 1.63 -32.23 -43.42
N SER A 6 1.23 -33.02 -42.43
CA SER A 6 -0.05 -32.87 -41.75
C SER A 6 -0.03 -31.72 -40.76
N ASN A 7 -0.89 -30.75 -41.02
CA ASN A 7 -1.12 -29.59 -40.18
C ASN A 7 -2.12 -29.98 -39.05
N HIS A 8 -1.66 -30.20 -37.82
CA HIS A 8 -2.53 -30.30 -36.64
C HIS A 8 -2.69 -28.92 -36.03
N GLY A 9 -3.71 -28.19 -36.48
CA GLY A 9 -4.21 -27.03 -35.78
C GLY A 9 -4.94 -27.45 -34.52
N ALA A 10 -4.28 -27.32 -33.35
CA ALA A 10 -4.96 -27.38 -32.07
C ALA A 10 -5.73 -26.08 -31.85
N GLY A 11 -7.03 -26.10 -32.09
CA GLY A 11 -7.94 -25.03 -31.79
C GLY A 11 -7.98 -24.76 -30.28
N CYS A 12 -7.65 -23.56 -29.88
CA CYS A 12 -7.83 -23.09 -28.54
C CYS A 12 -9.32 -22.92 -28.26
N ALA A 13 -9.93 -23.84 -27.52
CA ALA A 13 -11.32 -23.72 -27.07
C ALA A 13 -11.35 -22.74 -25.88
N CYS A 14 -11.45 -21.46 -26.19
CA CYS A 14 -11.68 -20.40 -25.21
C CYS A 14 -13.11 -19.88 -25.37
N HIS A 15 -13.87 -20.01 -24.29
CA HIS A 15 -15.05 -19.28 -23.84
C HIS A 15 -16.45 -19.80 -24.14
N PRO A 16 -17.28 -19.98 -23.09
CA PRO A 16 -18.70 -19.72 -23.18
C PRO A 16 -18.91 -18.20 -23.30
N SER A 17 -19.63 -17.77 -24.31
CA SER A 17 -19.99 -16.38 -24.58
C SER A 17 -20.77 -15.78 -23.40
N MET A 18 -20.18 -14.82 -22.70
CA MET A 18 -20.95 -13.91 -21.87
C MET A 18 -21.76 -13.00 -22.80
N ALA A 19 -23.08 -13.17 -22.78
CA ALA A 19 -23.98 -12.28 -23.47
C ALA A 19 -23.93 -10.88 -22.84
N TYR A 20 -23.28 -9.95 -23.53
CA TYR A 20 -23.30 -8.54 -23.19
C TYR A 20 -24.67 -7.97 -23.55
N THR A 21 -25.48 -7.64 -22.56
CA THR A 21 -26.74 -6.93 -22.76
C THR A 21 -26.44 -5.42 -22.76
N PRO A 22 -26.54 -4.74 -23.93
CA PRO A 22 -26.30 -3.31 -23.99
C PRO A 22 -27.44 -2.57 -23.28
N VAL A 23 -27.10 -1.80 -22.26
CA VAL A 23 -28.06 -0.89 -21.61
C VAL A 23 -28.40 0.24 -22.57
N SER A 24 -29.64 0.31 -23.03
CA SER A 24 -30.10 1.32 -24.01
C SER A 24 -30.06 2.72 -23.37
N ARG A 25 -29.55 3.70 -24.13
CA ARG A 25 -29.48 5.12 -23.77
C ARG A 25 -30.84 5.73 -23.35
N ARG A 26 -31.95 5.11 -23.69
CA ARG A 26 -33.31 5.56 -23.31
C ARG A 26 -33.66 5.28 -21.85
N LYS A 27 -33.03 4.31 -21.17
CA LYS A 27 -33.25 4.05 -19.75
C LYS A 27 -32.50 5.01 -18.83
N LEU A 28 -31.48 5.73 -19.36
CA LEU A 28 -30.71 6.72 -18.58
C LEU A 28 -31.38 8.09 -18.51
N LEU A 29 -32.31 8.41 -19.43
CA LEU A 29 -32.97 9.72 -19.51
C LEU A 29 -34.37 9.77 -18.89
N GLY A 30 -34.89 8.65 -18.39
CA GLY A 30 -36.24 8.58 -17.81
C GLY A 30 -36.34 8.90 -16.31
N GLY A 31 -35.20 9.15 -15.62
CA GLY A 31 -35.16 9.38 -14.18
C GLY A 31 -35.09 10.82 -13.70
N ALA A 32 -35.09 11.82 -14.62
CA ALA A 32 -34.83 13.23 -14.27
C ALA A 32 -36.08 14.14 -14.21
N ALA A 33 -37.28 13.59 -14.19
CA ALA A 33 -38.51 14.41 -14.25
C ALA A 33 -39.53 14.07 -13.17
N ALA A 34 -39.11 13.93 -11.92
CA ALA A 34 -40.05 13.91 -10.77
C ALA A 34 -39.29 14.24 -9.49
N LEU A 35 -39.10 15.52 -9.17
CA LEU A 35 -38.89 16.03 -7.82
C LEU A 35 -38.75 17.57 -7.86
N ALA A 36 -39.86 18.24 -8.20
CA ALA A 36 -40.08 19.63 -7.87
C ALA A 36 -41.38 19.77 -7.06
N ALA A 37 -41.30 19.48 -5.78
CA ALA A 37 -42.32 19.92 -4.83
C ALA A 37 -41.58 20.31 -3.56
N ALA A 38 -41.59 21.59 -3.29
CA ALA A 38 -40.94 22.27 -2.19
C ALA A 38 -41.50 21.81 -0.82
N SER A 39 -40.59 21.64 0.12
CA SER A 39 -40.87 21.90 1.52
C SER A 39 -39.78 22.81 2.08
N VAL A 40 -40.14 24.04 2.36
CA VAL A 40 -39.34 24.99 3.13
C VAL A 40 -39.23 24.43 4.54
N LEU A 41 -38.09 23.81 4.84
CA LEU A 41 -37.74 23.51 6.23
C LEU A 41 -36.81 24.62 6.74
N PRO A 42 -36.93 25.01 8.03
CA PRO A 42 -36.12 26.08 8.58
C PRO A 42 -34.64 25.75 8.47
N THR A 43 -33.86 26.72 8.04
CA THR A 43 -32.40 26.68 8.01
C THR A 43 -31.84 26.49 9.42
N GLY A 44 -31.80 25.24 9.86
CA GLY A 44 -30.94 24.87 10.97
C GLY A 44 -29.52 25.28 10.60
N ALA A 45 -28.89 26.04 11.50
CA ALA A 45 -27.52 26.50 11.36
C ALA A 45 -26.65 25.39 10.74
N ALA A 46 -26.15 25.60 9.53
CA ALA A 46 -25.12 24.76 8.95
C ALA A 46 -23.96 24.81 9.95
N ARG A 47 -23.79 23.72 10.70
CA ARG A 47 -22.59 23.51 11.47
C ARG A 47 -21.47 23.65 10.46
N ALA A 48 -20.61 24.64 10.63
CA ALA A 48 -19.41 24.78 9.84
C ALA A 48 -18.77 23.38 9.81
N GLN A 49 -18.83 22.70 8.66
CA GLN A 49 -18.07 21.49 8.45
C GLN A 49 -16.62 21.92 8.61
N GLY A 50 -15.99 21.54 9.72
CA GLY A 50 -14.57 21.74 9.89
C GLY A 50 -13.86 21.27 8.63
N ALA A 51 -12.82 22.01 8.21
CA ALA A 51 -12.06 21.68 7.02
C ALA A 51 -11.84 20.17 6.95
N ALA A 52 -12.11 19.57 5.77
CA ALA A 52 -12.02 18.13 5.59
C ALA A 52 -10.61 17.67 6.02
N ARG A 53 -10.57 16.80 7.00
CA ARG A 53 -9.35 16.36 7.64
C ARG A 53 -8.74 15.23 6.84
N VAL A 54 -7.51 15.41 6.35
CA VAL A 54 -6.80 14.41 5.55
C VAL A 54 -5.71 13.77 6.38
N ILE A 55 -5.68 12.43 6.43
CA ILE A 55 -4.62 11.65 7.05
C ILE A 55 -3.90 10.86 5.97
N ASP A 56 -2.61 11.11 5.85
CA ASP A 56 -1.72 10.48 4.89
C ASP A 56 -1.11 9.21 5.50
N THR A 57 -1.48 8.03 5.01
CA THR A 57 -0.95 6.75 5.50
C THR A 57 0.32 6.31 4.79
N HIS A 58 0.82 7.10 3.82
CA HIS A 58 2.02 6.82 3.05
C HIS A 58 2.93 8.05 3.05
N HIS A 59 3.54 8.29 4.20
CA HIS A 59 4.33 9.50 4.48
C HIS A 59 5.74 9.11 4.93
N HIS A 60 6.72 9.36 4.06
CA HIS A 60 8.11 8.98 4.35
C HIS A 60 8.87 10.02 5.12
N PHE A 61 9.87 9.57 5.87
CA PHE A 61 10.77 10.39 6.66
C PHE A 61 12.20 9.90 6.53
N TYR A 62 13.15 10.80 6.76
CA TYR A 62 14.57 10.55 6.56
C TYR A 62 15.37 10.99 7.80
N PRO A 63 15.55 10.13 8.81
CA PRO A 63 16.47 10.43 9.90
C PRO A 63 17.88 10.75 9.37
N PRO A 64 18.62 11.72 9.94
CA PRO A 64 19.91 12.13 9.38
C PRO A 64 20.90 10.99 9.16
N ALA A 65 20.97 10.02 10.08
CA ALA A 65 21.86 8.87 9.94
C ALA A 65 21.44 7.94 8.77
N TYR A 66 20.14 7.72 8.60
CA TYR A 66 19.58 6.94 7.49
C TYR A 66 19.78 7.66 6.14
N GLN A 67 19.49 8.96 6.11
CA GLN A 67 19.70 9.81 4.93
C GLN A 67 21.16 9.76 4.48
N LYS A 68 22.10 9.95 5.42
CA LYS A 68 23.53 9.88 5.13
C LYS A 68 23.96 8.51 4.63
N ALA A 69 23.53 7.44 5.28
CA ALA A 69 23.89 6.08 4.88
C ALA A 69 23.38 5.74 3.47
N TRP A 70 22.18 6.24 3.12
CA TRP A 70 21.65 6.08 1.77
C TRP A 70 22.46 6.86 0.73
N MET A 71 22.77 8.13 1.00
CA MET A 71 23.58 8.95 0.09
C MET A 71 24.99 8.33 -0.10
N ASP A 72 25.64 7.91 0.98
CA ASP A 72 26.95 7.22 0.90
C ASP A 72 26.87 5.93 0.02
N TRP A 73 25.77 5.17 0.14
CA TRP A 73 25.52 3.96 -0.64
C TRP A 73 25.31 4.26 -2.13
N GLU A 74 24.61 5.35 -2.46
CA GLU A 74 24.40 5.85 -3.82
C GLU A 74 25.71 6.37 -4.42
N ASP A 75 26.47 7.18 -3.68
CA ASP A 75 27.77 7.72 -4.10
C ASP A 75 28.76 6.62 -4.47
N ALA A 76 28.86 5.58 -3.65
CA ALA A 76 29.69 4.42 -3.90
C ALA A 76 29.36 3.69 -5.22
N ARG A 77 28.14 3.91 -5.75
CA ARG A 77 27.61 3.31 -6.99
C ARG A 77 27.47 4.31 -8.13
N LYS A 78 27.86 5.58 -7.89
CA LYS A 78 27.71 6.67 -8.86
C LYS A 78 26.23 6.88 -9.28
N LEU A 79 25.30 6.64 -8.36
CA LEU A 79 23.89 6.89 -8.54
C LEU A 79 23.59 8.36 -8.20
N ARG A 80 22.52 8.91 -8.82
CA ARG A 80 22.09 10.27 -8.52
C ARG A 80 21.19 10.25 -7.29
N HIS A 81 21.41 11.19 -6.37
CA HIS A 81 20.51 11.41 -5.26
C HIS A 81 19.17 11.99 -5.72
N PHE A 82 18.12 11.57 -5.06
CA PHE A 82 16.81 12.18 -5.24
C PHE A 82 16.73 13.49 -4.44
N THR A 83 16.48 14.60 -5.11
CA THR A 83 16.58 15.95 -4.52
C THR A 83 15.72 16.11 -3.26
N ASN A 84 14.49 15.57 -3.26
CA ASN A 84 13.61 15.71 -2.12
C ASN A 84 14.07 14.88 -0.90
N GLN A 85 14.70 13.72 -1.14
CA GLN A 85 15.36 12.94 -0.10
C GLN A 85 16.52 13.71 0.54
N VAL A 86 17.38 14.30 -0.27
CA VAL A 86 18.53 15.10 0.21
C VAL A 86 18.07 16.30 1.03
N ASN A 87 17.01 16.95 0.59
CA ASN A 87 16.50 18.20 1.19
C ASN A 87 15.44 17.98 2.28
N TRP A 88 15.08 16.73 2.59
CA TRP A 88 14.07 16.44 3.59
C TRP A 88 14.55 16.87 4.98
N THR A 89 13.69 17.55 5.70
CA THR A 89 13.82 17.82 7.13
C THR A 89 12.45 17.70 7.80
N ARG A 90 12.43 17.53 9.12
CA ARG A 90 11.20 17.47 9.91
C ARG A 90 10.35 18.73 9.71
N GLU A 91 10.98 19.88 9.75
CA GLU A 91 10.33 21.20 9.63
C GLU A 91 9.68 21.36 8.25
N LYS A 92 10.39 21.00 7.19
CA LYS A 92 9.84 21.02 5.82
C LYS A 92 8.67 20.07 5.65
N ALA A 93 8.74 18.88 6.26
CA ALA A 93 7.63 17.94 6.19
C ALA A 93 6.36 18.53 6.83
N ILE A 94 6.48 19.16 7.99
CA ILE A 94 5.37 19.81 8.68
C ILE A 94 4.84 21.01 7.86
N GLU A 95 5.73 21.86 7.34
CA GLU A 95 5.36 22.98 6.49
C GLU A 95 4.57 22.53 5.25
N GLU A 96 5.02 21.48 4.57
CA GLU A 96 4.32 20.95 3.39
C GLU A 96 2.99 20.28 3.77
N MET A 97 2.91 19.62 4.92
CA MET A 97 1.64 19.11 5.44
C MET A 97 0.65 20.25 5.69
N ASP A 98 1.07 21.32 6.35
CA ASP A 98 0.23 22.46 6.67
C ASP A 98 -0.26 23.17 5.40
N LYS A 99 0.63 23.41 4.46
CA LYS A 99 0.34 24.02 3.16
C LYS A 99 -0.68 23.21 2.33
N ASN A 100 -0.67 21.89 2.46
CA ASN A 100 -1.55 21.01 1.68
C ASN A 100 -2.76 20.48 2.49
N GLY A 101 -3.00 20.97 3.71
CA GLY A 101 -4.13 20.58 4.53
C GLY A 101 -4.08 19.14 5.03
N ILE A 102 -2.87 18.56 5.17
CA ILE A 102 -2.66 17.23 5.75
C ILE A 102 -2.64 17.36 7.28
N ALA A 103 -3.67 16.85 7.91
CA ALA A 103 -3.81 16.93 9.37
C ALA A 103 -2.78 16.04 10.08
N ALA A 104 -2.54 14.85 9.56
CA ALA A 104 -1.55 13.92 10.11
C ALA A 104 -0.95 13.02 9.02
N GLY A 105 0.28 12.56 9.24
CA GLY A 105 0.98 11.56 8.43
C GLY A 105 1.40 10.35 9.25
N VAL A 106 1.31 9.14 8.69
CA VAL A 106 1.86 7.94 9.32
C VAL A 106 3.26 7.70 8.76
N LEU A 107 4.24 7.88 9.63
CA LEU A 107 5.66 7.80 9.27
C LEU A 107 6.08 6.38 8.90
N SER A 108 6.75 6.23 7.77
CA SER A 108 7.41 4.99 7.34
C SER A 108 8.69 5.29 6.57
N ILE A 109 9.70 4.42 6.63
CA ILE A 109 10.86 4.58 5.76
C ILE A 109 10.51 4.13 4.33
N PRO A 110 11.06 4.80 3.29
CA PRO A 110 10.68 4.48 1.92
C PRO A 110 11.37 3.22 1.37
N SER A 111 12.59 2.90 1.79
CA SER A 111 13.35 1.84 1.15
C SER A 111 14.56 1.39 1.98
N THR A 112 15.07 0.20 1.66
CA THR A 112 16.27 -0.37 2.27
C THR A 112 17.25 -0.86 1.20
N PRO A 113 17.80 0.06 0.35
CA PRO A 113 18.67 -0.32 -0.76
C PRO A 113 19.83 -1.21 -0.30
N GLY A 114 20.19 -2.22 -1.14
CA GLY A 114 21.21 -3.21 -0.77
C GLY A 114 20.85 -3.98 0.50
N THR A 115 19.54 -4.08 0.80
CA THR A 115 18.99 -4.58 2.06
C THR A 115 19.72 -3.97 3.25
N TRP A 116 19.46 -2.67 3.44
CA TRP A 116 20.09 -1.78 4.40
C TRP A 116 21.55 -1.45 4.08
N PHE A 117 21.78 -0.96 2.86
CA PHE A 117 23.07 -0.34 2.47
C PHE A 117 24.27 -1.29 2.52
N ASN A 118 24.04 -2.59 2.36
CA ASN A 118 25.04 -3.66 2.51
C ASN A 118 25.67 -3.75 3.91
N LEU A 119 24.97 -3.27 4.93
CA LEU A 119 25.35 -3.48 6.33
C LEU A 119 25.19 -4.97 6.69
N ASP A 120 25.91 -5.40 7.69
CA ASP A 120 25.64 -6.69 8.34
C ASP A 120 24.30 -6.66 9.14
N ALA A 121 23.89 -7.80 9.66
CA ALA A 121 22.64 -7.92 10.41
C ALA A 121 22.57 -6.99 11.63
N ALA A 122 23.68 -6.81 12.34
CA ALA A 122 23.76 -5.92 13.51
C ALA A 122 23.64 -4.45 13.09
N GLY A 123 24.35 -4.06 12.02
CA GLY A 123 24.28 -2.71 11.46
C GLY A 123 22.88 -2.35 10.95
N ALA A 124 22.23 -3.26 10.24
CA ALA A 124 20.86 -3.07 9.74
C ALA A 124 19.86 -2.97 10.91
N SER A 125 20.00 -3.80 11.95
CA SER A 125 19.15 -3.74 13.14
C SER A 125 19.35 -2.43 13.90
N LYS A 126 20.59 -1.95 14.03
CA LYS A 126 20.89 -0.63 14.61
C LYS A 126 20.29 0.51 13.78
N MET A 127 20.35 0.44 12.46
CA MET A 127 19.75 1.45 11.59
C MET A 127 18.22 1.47 11.74
N ALA A 128 17.57 0.31 11.81
CA ALA A 128 16.14 0.23 12.07
C ALA A 128 15.76 0.91 13.40
N ARG A 129 16.50 0.62 14.48
CA ARG A 129 16.32 1.26 15.78
C ARG A 129 16.46 2.78 15.71
N VAL A 130 17.50 3.30 15.05
CA VAL A 130 17.72 4.74 14.86
C VAL A 130 16.54 5.39 14.13
N CYS A 131 16.00 4.73 13.10
CA CYS A 131 14.83 5.24 12.39
C CYS A 131 13.59 5.28 13.29
N ASN A 132 13.34 4.22 14.04
CA ASN A 132 12.18 4.10 14.91
C ASN A 132 12.22 5.12 16.07
N ASP A 133 13.38 5.30 16.70
CA ASP A 133 13.57 6.28 17.77
C ASP A 133 13.35 7.72 17.28
N PHE A 134 13.88 8.07 16.10
CA PHE A 134 13.67 9.38 15.50
C PHE A 134 12.19 9.64 15.20
N ALA A 135 11.48 8.65 14.66
CA ALA A 135 10.05 8.79 14.39
C ALA A 135 9.22 8.92 15.69
N ALA A 136 9.59 8.18 16.74
CA ALA A 136 8.96 8.31 18.05
C ALA A 136 9.18 9.71 18.66
N ASP A 137 10.36 10.30 18.45
CA ASP A 137 10.62 11.68 18.83
C ASP A 137 9.72 12.66 18.05
N MET A 138 9.54 12.47 16.75
CA MET A 138 8.60 13.28 15.96
C MET A 138 7.17 13.19 16.50
N MET A 139 6.70 11.97 16.83
CA MET A 139 5.37 11.77 17.42
C MET A 139 5.20 12.46 18.77
N ARG A 140 6.24 12.42 19.61
CA ARG A 140 6.23 13.06 20.93
C ARG A 140 6.21 14.59 20.83
N ASP A 141 7.05 15.13 19.92
CA ASP A 141 7.27 16.56 19.80
C ASP A 141 6.11 17.25 19.05
N HIS A 142 5.41 16.50 18.16
CA HIS A 142 4.30 17.00 17.35
C HIS A 142 3.04 16.16 17.57
N LYS A 143 2.48 16.22 18.77
CA LYS A 143 1.32 15.42 19.19
C LYS A 143 0.14 15.56 18.20
N GLY A 144 -0.40 14.43 17.78
CA GLY A 144 -1.52 14.36 16.85
C GLY A 144 -1.13 14.52 15.37
N ARG A 145 0.11 14.94 15.06
CA ARG A 145 0.56 15.14 13.67
C ARG A 145 1.13 13.87 13.04
N PHE A 146 1.63 12.94 13.83
CA PHE A 146 2.28 11.75 13.32
C PHE A 146 1.80 10.46 14.00
N GLY A 147 1.63 9.41 13.19
CA GLY A 147 1.65 8.02 13.58
C GLY A 147 2.95 7.36 13.11
N LEU A 148 3.16 6.09 13.46
CA LEU A 148 4.38 5.35 13.13
C LEU A 148 4.08 3.92 12.68
N PHE A 149 4.50 3.57 11.48
CA PHE A 149 4.77 2.21 11.06
C PHE A 149 6.26 1.94 11.25
N ALA A 150 6.61 1.32 12.40
CA ALA A 150 8.00 1.08 12.76
C ALA A 150 8.68 0.09 11.80
N THR A 151 9.91 0.39 11.41
CA THR A 151 10.66 -0.44 10.46
C THR A 151 11.40 -1.58 11.15
N LEU A 152 11.60 -2.68 10.43
CA LEU A 152 12.31 -3.87 10.90
C LEU A 152 13.46 -4.22 9.96
N SER A 153 14.57 -4.72 10.49
CA SER A 153 15.72 -5.10 9.65
C SER A 153 15.46 -6.31 8.77
N MET A 154 14.71 -7.30 9.29
CA MET A 154 14.31 -8.55 8.62
C MET A 154 15.48 -9.44 8.15
N ILE A 155 16.72 -9.11 8.51
CA ILE A 155 17.92 -9.89 8.18
C ILE A 155 18.15 -10.98 9.22
N ASP A 156 18.07 -10.61 10.50
CA ASP A 156 18.14 -11.51 11.65
C ASP A 156 16.76 -11.57 12.30
N ILE A 157 16.18 -12.77 12.36
CA ILE A 157 14.81 -12.96 12.84
C ILE A 157 14.70 -12.69 14.36
N ASP A 158 15.68 -13.12 15.14
CA ASP A 158 15.64 -12.89 16.60
C ASP A 158 15.79 -11.41 16.95
N ALA A 159 16.67 -10.71 16.25
CA ALA A 159 16.80 -9.25 16.38
C ALA A 159 15.52 -8.54 15.92
N THR A 160 14.89 -9.04 14.85
CA THR A 160 13.62 -8.50 14.34
C THR A 160 12.48 -8.66 15.36
N LEU A 161 12.38 -9.82 16.02
CA LEU A 161 11.37 -10.05 17.06
C LEU A 161 11.56 -9.11 18.28
N LYS A 162 12.80 -8.88 18.68
CA LYS A 162 13.13 -7.90 19.74
C LYS A 162 12.76 -6.46 19.32
N GLU A 163 12.95 -6.13 18.05
CA GLU A 163 12.58 -4.79 17.56
C GLU A 163 11.05 -4.62 17.48
N ILE A 164 10.27 -5.67 17.17
CA ILE A 164 8.82 -5.65 17.27
C ILE A 164 8.35 -5.36 18.69
N GLU A 165 8.92 -6.06 19.67
CA GLU A 165 8.63 -5.80 21.10
C GLU A 165 8.94 -4.35 21.46
N TYR A 166 10.11 -3.85 21.13
CA TYR A 166 10.51 -2.47 21.42
C TYR A 166 9.58 -1.45 20.75
N ALA A 167 9.26 -1.65 19.47
CA ALA A 167 8.40 -0.74 18.71
C ALA A 167 7.01 -0.60 19.35
N PHE A 168 6.37 -1.72 19.70
CA PHE A 168 5.03 -1.68 20.28
C PHE A 168 5.04 -1.35 21.77
N ASP A 169 5.96 -1.94 22.53
CA ASP A 169 5.87 -1.91 24.00
C ASP A 169 6.59 -0.68 24.59
N THR A 170 7.62 -0.15 23.92
CA THR A 170 8.35 1.06 24.32
C THR A 170 7.93 2.29 23.53
N LEU A 171 8.06 2.25 22.21
CA LEU A 171 7.80 3.40 21.36
C LEU A 171 6.30 3.65 21.11
N LYS A 172 5.44 2.67 21.40
CA LYS A 172 4.00 2.73 21.15
C LYS A 172 3.70 2.99 19.65
N ALA A 173 4.44 2.31 18.78
CA ALA A 173 4.17 2.35 17.35
C ALA A 173 2.73 1.92 17.01
N ASP A 174 2.18 2.46 15.96
CA ASP A 174 0.81 2.19 15.52
C ASP A 174 0.71 0.94 14.64
N GLY A 175 1.85 0.52 14.09
CA GLY A 175 1.99 -0.67 13.28
C GLY A 175 3.44 -0.90 12.88
N ILE A 176 3.64 -1.81 11.94
CA ILE A 176 4.96 -2.16 11.40
C ILE A 176 4.99 -1.86 9.91
N GLY A 177 6.07 -1.20 9.45
CA GLY A 177 6.39 -0.99 8.05
C GLY A 177 7.37 -2.06 7.56
N LEU A 178 6.96 -2.83 6.57
CA LEU A 178 7.79 -3.84 5.90
C LEU A 178 8.07 -3.44 4.46
N GLN A 179 9.21 -3.87 3.94
CA GLN A 179 9.46 -3.82 2.50
C GLN A 179 8.84 -5.05 1.82
N SER A 180 8.52 -4.94 0.54
CA SER A 180 7.93 -6.04 -0.25
C SER A 180 8.84 -7.26 -0.33
N ASN A 181 10.14 -7.04 -0.32
CA ASN A 181 11.16 -8.09 -0.32
C ASN A 181 12.38 -7.70 0.54
N TYR A 182 13.17 -8.69 0.90
CA TYR A 182 14.48 -8.53 1.53
C TYR A 182 15.44 -9.46 0.80
N GLY A 183 16.22 -8.88 -0.13
CA GLY A 183 17.10 -9.64 -1.03
C GLY A 183 16.31 -10.42 -2.08
N ASP A 184 16.36 -11.74 -1.98
CA ASP A 184 15.69 -12.68 -2.88
C ASP A 184 14.38 -13.27 -2.31
N LYS A 185 13.91 -12.76 -1.18
CA LYS A 185 12.76 -13.30 -0.44
C LYS A 185 11.63 -12.28 -0.28
N TRP A 186 10.47 -12.60 -0.85
CA TRP A 186 9.22 -11.88 -0.60
C TRP A 186 8.56 -12.33 0.68
N LEU A 187 7.63 -11.54 1.22
CA LEU A 187 7.06 -11.72 2.56
C LEU A 187 6.32 -13.05 2.79
N GLY A 188 5.94 -13.77 1.72
CA GLY A 188 5.40 -15.13 1.83
C GLY A 188 6.43 -16.19 2.19
N ASN A 189 7.73 -15.90 2.11
CA ASN A 189 8.80 -16.87 2.39
C ASN A 189 8.69 -17.42 3.82
N ALA A 190 8.95 -18.73 3.97
CA ALA A 190 8.82 -19.42 5.25
C ALA A 190 9.74 -18.85 6.35
N VAL A 191 10.87 -18.25 5.99
CA VAL A 191 11.81 -17.65 6.95
C VAL A 191 11.15 -16.54 7.79
N TYR A 192 10.15 -15.85 7.25
CA TYR A 192 9.45 -14.76 7.95
C TYR A 192 8.27 -15.24 8.80
N GLN A 193 7.99 -16.54 8.83
CA GLN A 193 6.86 -17.07 9.60
C GLN A 193 6.88 -16.67 11.08
N PRO A 194 8.01 -16.69 11.82
CA PRO A 194 8.02 -16.28 13.22
C PRO A 194 7.65 -14.79 13.39
N VAL A 195 8.10 -13.94 12.48
CA VAL A 195 7.76 -12.51 12.46
C VAL A 195 6.26 -12.31 12.24
N LEU A 196 5.69 -12.97 11.23
CA LEU A 196 4.25 -12.88 10.93
C LEU A 196 3.40 -13.45 12.08
N GLN A 197 3.87 -14.49 12.74
CA GLN A 197 3.20 -15.07 13.91
C GLN A 197 3.12 -14.06 15.07
N GLU A 198 4.22 -13.35 15.36
CA GLU A 198 4.24 -12.33 16.42
C GLU A 198 3.37 -11.12 16.04
N LEU A 199 3.40 -10.67 14.78
CA LEU A 199 2.54 -9.60 14.30
C LEU A 199 1.06 -9.98 14.36
N ASN A 200 0.72 -11.24 14.05
CA ASN A 200 -0.63 -11.76 14.20
C ASN A 200 -1.08 -11.79 15.67
N ARG A 201 -0.22 -12.27 16.57
CA ARG A 201 -0.50 -12.30 18.02
C ARG A 201 -0.81 -10.90 18.56
N ARG A 202 -0.13 -9.88 18.03
CA ARG A 202 -0.32 -8.46 18.38
C ARG A 202 -1.49 -7.80 17.64
N LYS A 203 -2.13 -8.49 16.69
CA LYS A 203 -3.18 -7.94 15.80
C LYS A 203 -2.71 -6.67 15.10
N ALA A 204 -1.46 -6.69 14.66
CA ALA A 204 -0.75 -5.53 14.16
C ALA A 204 -1.32 -5.01 12.84
N VAL A 205 -1.25 -3.70 12.63
CA VAL A 205 -1.30 -3.11 11.31
C VAL A 205 0.07 -3.33 10.67
N VAL A 206 0.09 -3.89 9.46
CA VAL A 206 1.32 -4.10 8.69
C VAL A 206 1.21 -3.35 7.38
N TYR A 207 1.95 -2.27 7.28
CA TYR A 207 2.12 -1.49 6.07
C TYR A 207 3.23 -2.11 5.21
N VAL A 208 3.00 -2.26 3.91
CA VAL A 208 3.97 -2.85 2.99
C VAL A 208 4.31 -1.87 1.88
N HIS A 209 5.59 -1.45 1.86
CA HIS A 209 6.14 -0.58 0.84
C HIS A 209 7.03 -1.38 -0.13
N PRO A 210 6.99 -1.12 -1.44
CA PRO A 210 7.79 -1.86 -2.41
C PRO A 210 9.29 -1.51 -2.34
N LEU A 211 10.09 -2.54 -2.52
CA LEU A 211 11.51 -2.43 -2.78
C LEU A 211 11.81 -3.13 -4.11
N VAL A 212 12.47 -2.42 -5.03
CA VAL A 212 12.85 -3.02 -6.32
C VAL A 212 13.71 -4.25 -6.10
N ALA A 213 13.26 -5.40 -6.58
CA ALA A 213 14.01 -6.63 -6.44
C ALA A 213 15.29 -6.58 -7.30
N ALA A 214 16.40 -7.11 -6.76
CA ALA A 214 17.72 -7.07 -7.43
C ALA A 214 17.69 -7.73 -8.82
N CYS A 215 16.87 -8.78 -9.03
CA CYS A 215 16.69 -9.44 -10.32
C CYS A 215 16.12 -8.50 -11.41
N CYS A 216 15.40 -7.43 -11.02
CA CYS A 216 14.74 -6.53 -11.96
C CYS A 216 15.70 -5.49 -12.56
N ALA A 217 16.90 -5.32 -12.01
CA ALA A 217 17.89 -4.38 -12.53
C ALA A 217 18.28 -4.64 -14.00
N GLN A 218 18.15 -5.90 -14.46
CA GLN A 218 18.45 -6.31 -15.84
C GLN A 218 17.23 -6.16 -16.79
N LEU A 219 16.06 -5.82 -16.26
CA LEU A 219 14.82 -5.70 -17.04
C LEU A 219 14.52 -4.25 -17.45
N SER A 220 15.50 -3.37 -17.33
CA SER A 220 15.31 -1.95 -17.67
C SER A 220 14.96 -1.78 -19.14
N VAL A 221 13.85 -1.08 -19.37
CA VAL A 221 13.39 -0.64 -20.71
C VAL A 221 13.62 0.87 -20.90
N GLY A 222 14.55 1.46 -20.14
CA GLY A 222 14.81 2.89 -20.14
C GLY A 222 13.85 3.71 -19.26
N ALA A 223 12.90 3.07 -18.60
CA ALA A 223 12.01 3.72 -17.63
C ALA A 223 12.66 3.75 -16.23
N TYR A 224 12.28 4.74 -15.41
CA TYR A 224 12.60 4.70 -13.99
C TYR A 224 11.96 3.47 -13.34
N SER A 225 12.68 2.80 -12.45
CA SER A 225 12.18 1.63 -11.73
C SER A 225 10.87 1.90 -10.97
N ALA A 226 10.68 3.12 -10.49
CA ALA A 226 9.45 3.54 -9.84
C ALA A 226 8.20 3.40 -10.73
N VAL A 227 8.36 3.43 -12.06
CA VAL A 227 7.22 3.34 -13.00
C VAL A 227 6.70 1.91 -13.16
N LEU A 228 7.60 0.94 -13.22
CA LEU A 228 7.25 -0.45 -13.51
C LEU A 228 7.55 -1.38 -12.32
N GLU A 229 8.78 -1.34 -11.80
CA GLU A 229 9.22 -2.34 -10.84
C GLU A 229 8.57 -2.19 -9.47
N VAL A 230 8.38 -0.95 -9.02
CA VAL A 230 7.75 -0.64 -7.73
C VAL A 230 6.34 -1.23 -7.63
N PRO A 231 5.37 -0.93 -8.53
CA PRO A 231 4.04 -1.54 -8.46
C PRO A 231 4.07 -3.06 -8.71
N HIS A 232 4.96 -3.56 -9.56
CA HIS A 232 5.07 -4.99 -9.79
C HIS A 232 5.65 -5.73 -8.58
N ASP A 233 6.53 -5.12 -7.79
CA ASP A 233 7.05 -5.79 -6.60
C ASP A 233 6.03 -5.85 -5.46
N THR A 234 5.20 -4.83 -5.29
CA THR A 234 4.01 -4.92 -4.44
C THR A 234 3.13 -6.10 -4.86
N THR A 235 2.90 -6.26 -6.16
CA THR A 235 2.12 -7.38 -6.70
C THR A 235 2.76 -8.73 -6.41
N ARG A 236 4.08 -8.85 -6.55
CA ARG A 236 4.82 -10.09 -6.23
C ARG A 236 4.67 -10.46 -4.76
N THR A 237 4.81 -9.49 -3.85
CA THR A 237 4.70 -9.80 -2.42
C THR A 237 3.27 -10.17 -2.01
N VAL A 238 2.24 -9.49 -2.52
CA VAL A 238 0.84 -9.85 -2.27
C VAL A 238 0.57 -11.27 -2.77
N THR A 239 1.02 -11.59 -3.98
CA THR A 239 0.86 -12.93 -4.56
C THR A 239 1.65 -13.97 -3.76
N SER A 240 2.87 -13.66 -3.31
CA SER A 240 3.69 -14.53 -2.47
C SER A 240 3.00 -14.85 -1.13
N LEU A 241 2.43 -13.85 -0.46
CA LEU A 241 1.66 -14.00 0.78
C LEU A 241 0.42 -14.88 0.57
N LEU A 242 -0.32 -14.63 -0.52
CA LEU A 242 -1.50 -15.42 -0.90
C LEU A 242 -1.12 -16.90 -1.09
N LEU A 243 -0.13 -17.19 -1.96
CA LEU A 243 0.26 -18.55 -2.31
C LEU A 243 0.90 -19.29 -1.13
N ALA A 244 1.55 -18.58 -0.21
CA ALA A 244 2.04 -19.13 1.04
C ALA A 244 0.95 -19.21 2.13
N ARG A 245 -0.31 -18.87 1.81
CA ARG A 245 -1.48 -18.89 2.71
C ARG A 245 -1.33 -18.00 3.95
N ARG A 246 -0.51 -16.95 3.87
CA ARG A 246 -0.23 -16.09 5.04
C ARG A 246 -1.44 -15.29 5.48
N PHE A 247 -2.32 -14.89 4.56
CA PHE A 247 -3.55 -14.18 4.89
C PHE A 247 -4.55 -15.04 5.70
N THR A 248 -4.62 -16.34 5.42
CA THR A 248 -5.48 -17.27 6.15
C THR A 248 -4.82 -17.84 7.40
N GLN A 249 -3.49 -17.99 7.40
CA GLN A 249 -2.73 -18.45 8.55
C GLN A 249 -2.62 -17.39 9.65
N PHE A 250 -2.58 -16.12 9.26
CA PHE A 250 -2.40 -14.97 10.14
C PHE A 250 -3.53 -13.95 9.95
N PRO A 251 -4.79 -14.32 10.27
CA PRO A 251 -5.98 -13.54 9.94
C PRO A 251 -6.14 -12.25 10.77
N ASP A 252 -5.43 -12.11 11.89
CA ASP A 252 -5.51 -10.94 12.75
C ASP A 252 -4.61 -9.79 12.29
N ILE A 253 -3.69 -10.02 11.33
CA ILE A 253 -2.88 -8.96 10.74
C ILE A 253 -3.76 -8.08 9.85
N LYS A 254 -3.74 -6.78 10.10
CA LYS A 254 -4.40 -5.78 9.24
C LYS A 254 -3.39 -5.29 8.20
N TRP A 255 -3.42 -5.89 7.04
CA TRP A 255 -2.51 -5.54 5.94
C TRP A 255 -2.92 -4.25 5.26
N LEU A 256 -1.95 -3.34 5.04
CA LEU A 256 -2.09 -2.13 4.23
C LEU A 256 -1.00 -2.13 3.15
N PHE A 257 -1.41 -2.24 1.89
CA PHE A 257 -0.49 -2.26 0.75
C PHE A 257 -0.45 -0.91 0.05
N SER A 258 0.75 -0.45 -0.25
CA SER A 258 0.98 0.81 -0.95
C SER A 258 0.58 0.77 -2.43
N HIS A 259 0.39 1.94 -3.03
CA HIS A 259 0.15 2.16 -4.45
C HIS A 259 -1.01 1.32 -5.01
N ALA A 260 -2.15 1.31 -4.31
CA ALA A 260 -3.33 0.51 -4.67
C ALA A 260 -3.06 -1.00 -4.78
N GLY A 261 -2.02 -1.51 -4.08
CA GLY A 261 -1.61 -2.91 -4.20
C GLY A 261 -0.87 -3.23 -5.51
N GLY A 262 -0.30 -2.20 -6.15
CA GLY A 262 0.40 -2.33 -7.42
C GLY A 262 -0.52 -2.72 -8.57
N THR A 263 -0.27 -3.85 -9.21
CA THR A 263 -1.11 -4.35 -10.32
C THR A 263 -2.14 -5.41 -9.89
N ILE A 264 -2.30 -5.67 -8.58
CA ILE A 264 -3.29 -6.63 -8.06
C ILE A 264 -4.70 -6.33 -8.56
N PRO A 265 -5.21 -5.08 -8.59
CA PRO A 265 -6.55 -4.81 -9.10
C PRO A 265 -6.79 -5.30 -10.54
N MET A 266 -5.74 -5.28 -11.37
CA MET A 266 -5.80 -5.76 -12.75
C MET A 266 -5.61 -7.28 -12.85
N LEU A 267 -4.84 -7.88 -11.94
CA LEU A 267 -4.48 -9.30 -12.01
C LEU A 267 -5.35 -10.22 -11.13
N ALA A 268 -6.18 -9.67 -10.25
CA ALA A 268 -6.98 -10.46 -9.32
C ALA A 268 -7.79 -11.56 -9.99
N GLY A 269 -8.52 -11.23 -11.07
CA GLY A 269 -9.28 -12.20 -11.85
C GLY A 269 -8.41 -13.25 -12.53
N ARG A 270 -7.20 -12.87 -12.97
CA ARG A 270 -6.25 -13.83 -13.54
C ARG A 270 -5.70 -14.80 -12.48
N ILE A 271 -5.37 -14.28 -11.30
CA ILE A 271 -4.90 -15.10 -10.16
C ILE A 271 -6.02 -16.08 -9.76
N GLU A 272 -7.26 -15.60 -9.65
CA GLU A 272 -8.44 -16.44 -9.38
C GLU A 272 -8.59 -17.56 -10.41
N ALA A 273 -8.50 -17.23 -11.70
CA ALA A 273 -8.64 -18.21 -12.78
C ALA A 273 -7.54 -19.31 -12.75
N PHE A 274 -6.32 -18.97 -12.32
CA PHE A 274 -5.21 -19.92 -12.27
C PHE A 274 -5.19 -20.76 -10.99
N TYR A 275 -5.67 -20.24 -9.88
CA TYR A 275 -5.55 -20.90 -8.58
C TYR A 275 -6.88 -21.26 -7.94
N GLY A 276 -7.95 -20.51 -8.17
CA GLY A 276 -9.27 -20.76 -7.61
C GLY A 276 -10.00 -21.97 -8.22
N HIS A 277 -9.61 -22.35 -9.43
CA HIS A 277 -10.24 -23.48 -10.19
C HIS A 277 -9.24 -24.60 -10.51
N SER A 278 -8.02 -24.57 -10.00
CA SER A 278 -7.00 -25.54 -10.33
C SER A 278 -6.87 -26.61 -9.25
N THR A 279 -6.49 -27.83 -9.67
CA THR A 279 -6.16 -28.94 -8.74
C THR A 279 -5.03 -28.56 -7.78
N ARG A 280 -4.16 -27.62 -8.18
CA ARG A 280 -3.12 -27.05 -7.31
C ARG A 280 -3.76 -26.13 -6.26
N GLY A 281 -4.67 -25.27 -6.66
CA GLY A 281 -5.39 -24.39 -5.73
C GLY A 281 -6.20 -25.16 -4.70
N GLU A 282 -6.90 -26.23 -5.12
CA GLU A 282 -7.64 -27.12 -4.21
C GLU A 282 -6.73 -27.76 -3.16
N LYS A 283 -5.54 -28.27 -3.56
CA LYS A 283 -4.54 -28.81 -2.64
C LYS A 283 -4.05 -27.79 -1.62
N ASP A 284 -3.95 -26.53 -2.05
CA ASP A 284 -3.52 -25.42 -1.21
C ASP A 284 -4.70 -24.78 -0.45
N GLY A 285 -5.93 -25.34 -0.56
CA GLY A 285 -7.14 -24.84 0.09
C GLY A 285 -7.66 -23.52 -0.49
N MET A 286 -7.28 -23.21 -1.73
CA MET A 286 -7.82 -22.09 -2.50
C MET A 286 -8.97 -22.61 -3.36
N THR A 287 -10.16 -22.12 -3.09
CA THR A 287 -11.38 -22.46 -3.81
C THR A 287 -11.91 -21.23 -4.56
N GLU A 288 -12.85 -21.47 -5.48
CA GLU A 288 -13.52 -20.39 -6.22
C GLU A 288 -14.04 -19.29 -5.29
N GLY A 289 -13.72 -18.05 -5.60
CA GLY A 289 -14.10 -16.87 -4.81
C GLY A 289 -13.26 -16.63 -3.55
N SER A 290 -12.45 -17.59 -3.08
CA SER A 290 -11.66 -17.45 -1.86
C SER A 290 -10.54 -16.44 -2.00
N ILE A 291 -9.94 -16.34 -3.19
CA ILE A 291 -8.85 -15.38 -3.48
C ILE A 291 -9.40 -13.96 -3.52
N ALA A 292 -10.53 -13.77 -4.21
CA ALA A 292 -11.22 -12.47 -4.26
C ALA A 292 -11.63 -12.01 -2.84
N ALA A 293 -12.12 -12.92 -2.00
CA ALA A 293 -12.46 -12.64 -0.61
C ALA A 293 -11.24 -12.20 0.22
N GLN A 294 -10.08 -12.86 0.02
CA GLN A 294 -8.84 -12.48 0.69
C GLN A 294 -8.38 -11.09 0.26
N PHE A 295 -8.38 -10.77 -1.04
CA PHE A 295 -8.01 -9.44 -1.51
C PHE A 295 -8.94 -8.34 -1.00
N ARG A 296 -10.26 -8.64 -0.88
CA ARG A 296 -11.26 -7.71 -0.33
C ARG A 296 -11.05 -7.38 1.14
N ALA A 297 -10.40 -8.24 1.90
CA ALA A 297 -10.10 -8.05 3.32
C ALA A 297 -8.86 -7.18 3.56
N LEU A 298 -8.03 -6.94 2.55
CA LEU A 298 -6.82 -6.14 2.64
C LEU A 298 -7.14 -4.65 2.54
N HIS A 299 -6.24 -3.81 3.08
CA HIS A 299 -6.30 -2.36 2.91
C HIS A 299 -5.27 -1.91 1.87
N TYR A 300 -5.57 -0.79 1.22
CA TYR A 300 -4.74 -0.22 0.16
C TYR A 300 -4.69 1.29 0.30
N ASP A 301 -3.50 1.89 0.11
CA ASP A 301 -3.42 3.34 -0.02
C ASP A 301 -3.58 3.78 -1.50
N THR A 302 -3.71 5.08 -1.69
CA THR A 302 -3.94 5.68 -3.02
C THR A 302 -2.69 6.31 -3.63
N ALA A 303 -1.52 6.19 -2.99
CA ALA A 303 -0.30 6.85 -3.44
C ALA A 303 -0.01 6.53 -4.92
N ASN A 304 0.15 7.56 -5.73
CA ASN A 304 0.40 7.45 -7.18
C ASN A 304 -0.60 6.61 -7.98
N ALA A 305 -1.73 6.25 -7.39
CA ALA A 305 -2.81 5.49 -8.03
C ALA A 305 -4.12 6.31 -8.11
N THR A 306 -4.04 7.64 -8.05
CA THR A 306 -5.20 8.55 -8.03
C THR A 306 -5.79 8.84 -9.41
N SER A 307 -5.32 8.21 -10.48
CA SER A 307 -5.97 8.34 -11.79
C SER A 307 -7.32 7.63 -11.81
N ALA A 308 -8.28 8.14 -12.59
CA ALA A 308 -9.62 7.55 -12.64
C ALA A 308 -9.63 6.05 -13.03
N PRO A 309 -8.82 5.56 -13.99
CA PRO A 309 -8.73 4.12 -14.27
C PRO A 309 -8.18 3.30 -13.09
N ALA A 310 -7.14 3.79 -12.40
CA ALA A 310 -6.54 3.08 -11.27
C ALA A 310 -7.52 2.99 -10.09
N MET A 311 -8.16 4.11 -9.73
CA MET A 311 -9.18 4.14 -8.68
C MET A 311 -10.39 3.28 -9.02
N ALA A 312 -10.85 3.28 -10.27
CA ALA A 312 -11.95 2.41 -10.70
C ALA A 312 -11.58 0.93 -10.55
N ALA A 313 -10.36 0.54 -10.93
CA ALA A 313 -9.90 -0.84 -10.76
C ALA A 313 -9.83 -1.23 -9.27
N LEU A 314 -9.28 -0.35 -8.42
CA LEU A 314 -9.19 -0.59 -6.97
C LEU A 314 -10.59 -0.69 -6.35
N MET A 315 -11.50 0.24 -6.64
CA MET A 315 -12.86 0.26 -6.09
C MET A 315 -13.73 -0.90 -6.59
N ASN A 316 -13.39 -1.51 -7.72
CA ASN A 316 -14.01 -2.78 -8.15
C ASN A 316 -13.46 -3.99 -7.37
N LEU A 317 -12.23 -3.91 -6.90
CA LEU A 317 -11.61 -4.99 -6.12
C LEU A 317 -12.08 -4.97 -4.67
N VAL A 318 -12.12 -3.79 -4.04
CA VAL A 318 -12.41 -3.62 -2.62
C VAL A 318 -13.45 -2.52 -2.35
N PRO A 319 -14.20 -2.61 -1.25
CA PRO A 319 -15.05 -1.50 -0.81
C PRO A 319 -14.19 -0.30 -0.39
N THR A 320 -14.75 0.91 -0.49
CA THR A 320 -14.07 2.16 -0.10
C THR A 320 -13.58 2.16 1.33
N SER A 321 -14.22 1.38 2.21
CA SER A 321 -13.78 1.19 3.61
C SER A 321 -12.39 0.56 3.77
N GLN A 322 -11.83 -0.01 2.71
CA GLN A 322 -10.49 -0.61 2.69
C GLN A 322 -9.45 0.29 2.01
N ILE A 323 -9.83 1.51 1.62
CA ILE A 323 -8.95 2.44 0.91
C ILE A 323 -8.59 3.61 1.83
N THR A 324 -7.30 3.90 1.99
CA THR A 324 -6.79 5.06 2.72
C THR A 324 -6.13 6.04 1.75
N PHE A 325 -6.11 7.33 2.09
CA PHE A 325 -5.28 8.27 1.37
C PHE A 325 -3.79 8.00 1.68
N GLY A 326 -2.96 8.00 0.64
CA GLY A 326 -1.52 7.98 0.70
C GLY A 326 -0.94 8.92 -0.36
N SER A 327 0.15 9.61 -0.04
CA SER A 327 0.79 10.58 -0.94
C SER A 327 2.11 10.10 -1.54
N ASP A 328 2.84 9.25 -0.84
CA ASP A 328 4.23 8.90 -1.16
C ASP A 328 5.18 10.11 -1.04
N TYR A 329 4.85 11.04 -0.11
CA TYR A 329 5.72 12.16 0.20
C TYR A 329 7.08 11.67 0.76
N PRO A 330 8.23 12.23 0.37
CA PRO A 330 8.45 13.42 -0.44
C PRO A 330 8.67 13.15 -1.93
N TYR A 331 8.44 11.94 -2.43
CA TYR A 331 8.63 11.61 -3.85
C TYR A 331 7.59 12.30 -4.72
N PHE A 332 6.38 12.42 -4.22
CA PHE A 332 5.26 13.05 -4.91
C PHE A 332 4.58 14.11 -4.03
N PRO A 333 3.87 15.07 -4.66
CA PRO A 333 3.22 16.14 -3.91
C PRO A 333 2.06 15.62 -3.05
N LEU A 334 1.85 16.26 -1.90
CA LEU A 334 0.80 15.93 -0.94
C LEU A 334 -0.63 16.20 -1.44
N ASN A 335 -0.79 16.98 -2.50
CA ASN A 335 -2.10 17.42 -3.02
C ASN A 335 -2.80 16.37 -3.91
N GLN A 336 -2.34 15.13 -3.95
CA GLN A 336 -2.99 14.05 -4.73
C GLN A 336 -4.45 13.82 -4.32
N ILE A 337 -4.83 14.16 -3.10
CA ILE A 337 -6.21 14.08 -2.62
C ILE A 337 -7.18 14.91 -3.49
N GLU A 338 -6.71 16.00 -4.07
CA GLU A 338 -7.53 16.86 -4.94
C GLU A 338 -7.98 16.12 -6.22
N THR A 339 -7.19 15.17 -6.68
CA THR A 339 -7.59 14.31 -7.81
C THR A 339 -8.75 13.39 -7.43
N ILE A 340 -8.70 12.81 -6.23
CA ILE A 340 -9.76 11.95 -5.71
C ILE A 340 -11.04 12.75 -5.46
N ARG A 341 -10.93 13.96 -4.90
CA ARG A 341 -12.06 14.88 -4.68
C ARG A 341 -12.82 15.20 -5.96
N LYS A 342 -12.10 15.32 -7.08
CA LYS A 342 -12.68 15.62 -8.40
C LYS A 342 -13.37 14.42 -9.07
N MET A 343 -13.30 13.23 -8.51
CA MET A 343 -13.93 12.02 -9.07
C MET A 343 -15.44 11.94 -8.85
N GLY A 344 -16.01 12.81 -8.01
CA GLY A 344 -17.44 12.81 -7.73
C GLY A 344 -17.91 11.61 -6.88
N LEU A 345 -17.05 11.10 -6.01
CA LEU A 345 -17.40 10.04 -5.08
C LEU A 345 -18.49 10.50 -4.11
N PRO A 346 -19.33 9.59 -3.59
CA PRO A 346 -20.22 9.90 -2.49
C PRO A 346 -19.46 10.52 -1.31
N ALA A 347 -20.02 11.53 -0.66
CA ALA A 347 -19.34 12.26 0.41
C ALA A 347 -18.86 11.35 1.56
N ALA A 348 -19.63 10.30 1.88
CA ALA A 348 -19.25 9.32 2.90
C ALA A 348 -18.00 8.53 2.49
N ASP A 349 -17.89 8.12 1.23
CA ASP A 349 -16.73 7.40 0.68
C ASP A 349 -15.50 8.28 0.64
N LEU A 350 -15.65 9.53 0.22
CA LEU A 350 -14.57 10.50 0.21
C LEU A 350 -14.03 10.74 1.63
N THR A 351 -14.91 11.00 2.61
CA THR A 351 -14.53 11.16 4.02
C THR A 351 -13.85 9.91 4.58
N ALA A 352 -14.33 8.72 4.19
CA ALA A 352 -13.71 7.46 4.59
C ALA A 352 -12.27 7.35 4.08
N ILE A 353 -12.03 7.68 2.81
CA ILE A 353 -10.69 7.67 2.21
C ILE A 353 -9.79 8.75 2.81
N GLU A 354 -10.30 9.98 2.97
CA GLU A 354 -9.53 11.12 3.49
C GLU A 354 -9.01 10.88 4.91
N SER A 355 -9.80 10.28 5.79
CA SER A 355 -9.40 10.11 7.19
C SER A 355 -10.05 8.94 7.93
N GLY A 356 -11.31 8.62 7.64
CA GLY A 356 -12.07 7.66 8.44
C GLY A 356 -11.46 6.26 8.48
N ASN A 357 -10.91 5.80 7.35
CA ASN A 357 -10.27 4.49 7.27
C ASN A 357 -8.91 4.49 7.98
N ALA A 358 -8.14 5.55 7.80
CA ALA A 358 -6.85 5.73 8.47
C ALA A 358 -7.01 5.74 10.01
N THR A 359 -8.04 6.43 10.53
CA THR A 359 -8.28 6.47 11.99
C THR A 359 -8.75 5.13 12.57
N ARG A 360 -9.34 4.24 11.77
CA ARG A 360 -9.61 2.87 12.20
C ARG A 360 -8.36 2.02 12.30
N LEU A 361 -7.37 2.24 11.43
CA LEU A 361 -6.08 1.55 11.45
C LEU A 361 -5.15 2.14 12.52
N VAL A 362 -5.16 3.46 12.69
CA VAL A 362 -4.28 4.24 13.58
C VAL A 362 -5.15 5.12 14.50
N PRO A 363 -5.77 4.53 15.55
CA PRO A 363 -6.74 5.23 16.40
C PRO A 363 -6.20 6.47 17.11
N ARG A 364 -4.90 6.52 17.37
CA ARG A 364 -4.22 7.71 17.96
C ARG A 364 -4.49 8.98 17.14
N LEU A 365 -4.65 8.86 15.83
CA LEU A 365 -4.90 9.98 14.94
C LEU A 365 -6.40 10.38 14.88
N ALA A 366 -7.28 9.79 15.66
CA ALA A 366 -8.70 10.17 15.66
C ALA A 366 -8.93 11.60 16.18
N SER A 367 -8.03 12.14 16.98
CA SER A 367 -8.09 13.50 17.55
C SER A 367 -7.10 14.49 16.89
N ALA A 368 -6.39 14.08 15.83
CA ALA A 368 -5.40 14.92 15.14
C ALA A 368 -6.01 16.07 14.37
#